data_c37ddf7fc5c9e4d84b71b459f0ee5bf3
#
_entry.id   c37ddf7fc5c9e4d84b71b459f0ee5bf3
#
_cell.length_a   1.000
_cell.length_b   1.000
_cell.length_c   1.000
_cell.angle_alpha   90.00
_cell.angle_beta   90.00
_cell.angle_gamma   90.00
#
_symmetry.space_group_name_H-M   'P 1'
#
loop_
_entity.id
_entity.type
_entity.pdbx_description
1 polymer ?
#
loop_
_entity_poly.entity_id
_entity_poly.type
_entity_poly.pdbx_seq_one_letter_code
_entity_poly.pdbx_strand_id
1 'polypeptide(L)'
;MATMIKLCGLRSLADARLANEVKPDFAGVVLCRRFWRGIDFDLALAIRRTLSSNIPLVGVFVNDEFSTVHAALRRSVVDMVQLEGTESEEYIRDLMVLTGKQVIKGCNVTGPEVPTQVERTAANYLLFSSLPEYPFDWAWLEQVQRPYILSGGLNAENLPYAIHRLHPWGVDLSSGVETDCVKDPEKVRAAVEVVRTLG
;
A
#
# COMPACT_ATOMS: atom_id res chain seq x y z
N MET A 1 3.71 -1.19 19.40
CA MET A 1 4.66 -0.95 18.28
C MET A 1 4.14 0.23 17.51
N ALA A 2 5.01 1.09 16.97
CA ALA A 2 4.58 2.24 16.17
C ALA A 2 3.86 1.77 14.91
N THR A 3 2.76 2.43 14.55
CA THR A 3 2.01 2.13 13.31
C THR A 3 2.82 2.58 12.09
N MET A 4 3.03 1.67 11.14
CA MET A 4 3.77 1.95 9.90
C MET A 4 2.95 2.79 8.93
N ILE A 5 3.62 3.59 8.12
CA ILE A 5 2.99 4.47 7.14
C ILE A 5 3.42 4.07 5.73
N LYS A 6 2.47 3.80 4.87
CA LYS A 6 2.67 3.69 3.43
C LYS A 6 2.02 4.91 2.75
N LEU A 7 2.77 5.66 1.94
CA LEU A 7 2.24 6.75 1.10
C LEU A 7 2.13 6.24 -0.34
N CYS A 8 0.91 5.96 -0.78
CA CYS A 8 0.63 5.25 -2.03
C CYS A 8 0.09 6.15 -3.13
N GLY A 9 0.36 5.74 -4.38
CA GLY A 9 -0.12 6.44 -5.57
C GLY A 9 0.74 7.64 -5.95
N LEU A 10 2.07 7.55 -5.77
CA LEU A 10 3.00 8.55 -6.27
C LEU A 10 3.01 8.52 -7.81
N ARG A 11 2.91 9.69 -8.45
CA ARG A 11 2.83 9.82 -9.91
C ARG A 11 3.78 10.86 -10.49
N SER A 12 4.60 11.46 -9.64
CA SER A 12 5.54 12.50 -10.06
C SER A 12 6.80 12.50 -9.20
N LEU A 13 7.86 13.17 -9.70
CA LEU A 13 9.05 13.40 -8.89
C LEU A 13 8.80 14.40 -7.74
N ALA A 14 7.76 15.22 -7.84
CA ALA A 14 7.32 16.07 -6.74
C ALA A 14 6.78 15.23 -5.59
N ASP A 15 5.97 14.19 -5.88
CA ASP A 15 5.47 13.27 -4.86
C ASP A 15 6.62 12.51 -4.19
N ALA A 16 7.63 12.10 -4.96
CA ALA A 16 8.81 11.43 -4.41
C ALA A 16 9.61 12.36 -3.47
N ARG A 17 9.74 13.64 -3.80
CA ARG A 17 10.37 14.63 -2.91
C ARG A 17 9.55 14.86 -1.64
N LEU A 18 8.24 14.95 -1.77
CA LEU A 18 7.33 15.04 -0.61
C LEU A 18 7.47 13.80 0.29
N ALA A 19 7.55 12.60 -0.30
CA ALA A 19 7.80 11.38 0.46
C ALA A 19 9.13 11.43 1.21
N ASN A 20 10.20 11.94 0.60
CA ASN A 20 11.50 12.14 1.28
C ASN A 20 11.41 13.13 2.46
N GLU A 21 10.56 14.14 2.35
CA GLU A 21 10.33 15.13 3.42
C GLU A 21 9.59 14.49 4.60
N VAL A 22 8.47 13.80 4.35
CA VAL A 22 7.62 13.25 5.42
C VAL A 22 8.08 11.89 5.94
N LYS A 23 8.99 11.22 5.22
CA LYS A 23 9.64 9.97 5.59
C LYS A 23 8.67 8.87 5.99
N PRO A 24 7.74 8.44 5.09
CA PRO A 24 6.93 7.27 5.35
C PRO A 24 7.82 6.02 5.42
N ASP A 25 7.29 4.94 5.99
CA ASP A 25 8.00 3.65 6.05
C ASP A 25 8.03 2.96 4.68
N PHE A 26 7.02 3.24 3.83
CA PHE A 26 6.93 2.76 2.45
C PHE A 26 6.36 3.85 1.54
N ALA A 27 6.82 3.88 0.30
CA ALA A 27 6.18 4.64 -0.78
C ALA A 27 5.54 3.66 -1.79
N GLY A 28 4.48 4.05 -2.51
CA GLY A 28 3.82 3.18 -3.45
C GLY A 28 3.54 3.85 -4.80
N VAL A 29 3.68 3.09 -5.88
CA VAL A 29 3.30 3.46 -7.25
C VAL A 29 2.37 2.41 -7.84
N VAL A 30 1.38 2.82 -8.63
CA VAL A 30 0.48 1.90 -9.33
C VAL A 30 1.05 1.59 -10.70
N LEU A 31 1.38 0.32 -10.98
CA LEU A 31 1.96 -0.13 -12.24
C LEU A 31 0.93 -0.77 -13.19
N CYS A 32 -0.34 -0.70 -12.83
CA CYS A 32 -1.44 -1.12 -13.66
C CYS A 32 -2.00 0.06 -14.47
N ARG A 33 -1.68 0.14 -15.76
CA ARG A 33 -2.09 1.24 -16.66
C ARG A 33 -3.61 1.40 -16.84
N ARG A 34 -4.40 0.41 -16.46
CA ARG A 34 -5.87 0.48 -16.53
C ARG A 34 -6.47 1.39 -15.44
N PHE A 35 -5.71 1.67 -14.40
CA PHE A 35 -6.12 2.57 -13.34
C PHE A 35 -5.62 3.99 -13.60
N TRP A 36 -6.41 5.00 -13.28
CA TRP A 36 -6.09 6.40 -13.52
C TRP A 36 -4.82 6.88 -12.78
N ARG A 37 -4.43 6.19 -11.69
CA ARG A 37 -3.16 6.41 -10.97
C ARG A 37 -1.98 5.65 -11.60
N GLY A 38 -2.23 4.87 -12.64
CA GLY A 38 -1.21 4.02 -13.26
C GLY A 38 -0.11 4.83 -13.92
N ILE A 39 1.13 4.46 -13.64
CA ILE A 39 2.33 5.00 -14.28
C ILE A 39 3.09 3.89 -15.00
N ASP A 40 4.02 4.25 -15.89
CA ASP A 40 4.90 3.30 -16.55
C ASP A 40 6.16 2.99 -15.71
N PHE A 41 6.93 2.02 -16.17
CA PHE A 41 8.15 1.58 -15.48
C PHE A 41 9.25 2.63 -15.51
N ASP A 42 9.33 3.47 -16.53
CA ASP A 42 10.36 4.50 -16.64
C ASP A 42 10.14 5.59 -15.59
N LEU A 43 8.90 6.04 -15.41
CA LEU A 43 8.55 6.98 -14.37
C LEU A 43 8.69 6.35 -12.97
N ALA A 44 8.29 5.08 -12.79
CA ALA A 44 8.49 4.37 -11.53
C ALA A 44 9.98 4.28 -11.16
N LEU A 45 10.85 3.98 -12.12
CA LEU A 45 12.30 3.96 -11.93
C LEU A 45 12.86 5.35 -11.59
N ALA A 46 12.34 6.40 -12.22
CA ALA A 46 12.73 7.78 -11.91
C ALA A 46 12.30 8.17 -10.48
N ILE A 47 11.09 7.78 -10.06
CA ILE A 47 10.59 7.92 -8.68
C ILE A 47 11.51 7.15 -7.71
N ARG A 48 11.84 5.86 -8.00
CA ARG A 48 12.73 5.05 -7.16
C ARG A 48 14.09 5.73 -6.95
N ARG A 49 14.67 6.29 -8.01
CA ARG A 49 15.95 6.99 -7.95
C ARG A 49 15.90 8.32 -7.19
N THR A 50 14.73 8.93 -7.12
CA THR A 50 14.50 10.19 -6.38
C THR A 50 14.25 9.94 -4.90
N LEU A 51 13.61 8.81 -4.57
CA LEU A 51 13.35 8.42 -3.19
C LEU A 51 14.67 8.11 -2.45
N SER A 52 14.69 8.49 -1.18
CA SER A 52 15.74 8.07 -0.25
C SER A 52 15.86 6.54 -0.20
N SER A 53 17.07 6.01 -0.07
CA SER A 53 17.31 4.56 -0.07
C SER A 53 16.68 3.80 1.09
N ASN A 54 16.34 4.51 2.17
CA ASN A 54 15.66 3.96 3.33
C ASN A 54 14.12 3.94 3.21
N ILE A 55 13.56 4.43 2.10
CA ILE A 55 12.12 4.35 1.81
C ILE A 55 11.91 3.34 0.68
N PRO A 56 11.51 2.09 0.99
CA PRO A 56 11.21 1.09 -0.03
C PRO A 56 10.05 1.54 -0.93
N LEU A 57 10.19 1.32 -2.24
CA LEU A 57 9.12 1.56 -3.21
C LEU A 57 8.33 0.28 -3.46
N VAL A 58 7.04 0.35 -3.23
CA VAL A 58 6.07 -0.73 -3.46
C VAL A 58 5.40 -0.53 -4.80
N GLY A 59 5.49 -1.52 -5.70
CA GLY A 59 4.72 -1.55 -6.95
C GLY A 59 3.38 -2.23 -6.75
N VAL A 60 2.28 -1.54 -7.09
CA VAL A 60 0.94 -2.11 -7.02
C VAL A 60 0.57 -2.69 -8.39
N PHE A 61 0.19 -3.96 -8.41
CA PHE A 61 -0.18 -4.75 -9.59
C PHE A 61 -1.56 -5.37 -9.41
N VAL A 62 -2.26 -5.63 -10.52
CA VAL A 62 -3.61 -6.22 -10.52
C VAL A 62 -3.72 -7.24 -11.64
N ASN A 63 -3.59 -8.53 -11.32
CA ASN A 63 -3.65 -9.62 -12.27
C ASN A 63 -2.67 -9.47 -13.46
N ASP A 64 -1.50 -8.92 -13.19
CA ASP A 64 -0.44 -8.80 -14.19
C ASP A 64 0.29 -10.13 -14.38
N GLU A 65 0.84 -10.32 -15.57
CA GLU A 65 1.64 -11.49 -15.89
C GLU A 65 2.83 -11.62 -14.91
N PHE A 66 3.10 -12.85 -14.44
CA PHE A 66 4.20 -13.13 -13.52
C PHE A 66 5.54 -12.56 -13.99
N SER A 67 5.83 -12.70 -15.28
CA SER A 67 7.06 -12.20 -15.91
C SER A 67 7.21 -10.66 -15.76
N THR A 68 6.11 -9.94 -15.84
CA THR A 68 6.07 -8.47 -15.70
C THR A 68 6.42 -8.05 -14.27
N VAL A 69 5.74 -8.65 -13.28
CA VAL A 69 5.97 -8.37 -11.87
C VAL A 69 7.37 -8.79 -11.44
N HIS A 70 7.79 -9.99 -11.84
CA HIS A 70 9.15 -10.49 -11.59
C HIS A 70 10.21 -9.57 -12.19
N ALA A 71 10.01 -9.07 -13.44
CA ALA A 71 10.95 -8.15 -14.08
C ALA A 71 11.04 -6.80 -13.34
N ALA A 72 9.94 -6.27 -12.81
CA ALA A 72 9.94 -5.03 -12.03
C ALA A 72 10.84 -5.14 -10.78
N LEU A 73 10.75 -6.26 -10.07
CA LEU A 73 11.60 -6.55 -8.91
C LEU A 73 13.07 -6.79 -9.30
N ARG A 74 13.31 -7.61 -10.31
CA ARG A 74 14.67 -7.96 -10.78
C ARG A 74 15.44 -6.76 -11.30
N ARG A 75 14.76 -5.81 -11.93
CA ARG A 75 15.36 -4.56 -12.45
C ARG A 75 15.41 -3.45 -11.42
N SER A 76 15.01 -3.72 -10.18
CA SER A 76 14.94 -2.74 -9.09
C SER A 76 14.12 -1.49 -9.47
N VAL A 77 13.07 -1.68 -10.28
CA VAL A 77 12.07 -0.64 -10.52
C VAL A 77 11.29 -0.38 -9.24
N VAL A 78 11.00 -1.46 -8.51
CA VAL A 78 10.38 -1.44 -7.18
C VAL A 78 11.13 -2.39 -6.24
N ASP A 79 10.99 -2.18 -4.94
CA ASP A 79 11.66 -2.98 -3.89
C ASP A 79 10.76 -4.10 -3.36
N MET A 80 9.44 -3.88 -3.40
CA MET A 80 8.40 -4.79 -2.95
C MET A 80 7.22 -4.72 -3.92
N VAL A 81 6.29 -5.67 -3.80
CA VAL A 81 5.06 -5.66 -4.59
C VAL A 81 3.82 -5.75 -3.70
N GLN A 82 2.76 -5.14 -4.17
CA GLN A 82 1.40 -5.25 -3.65
C GLN A 82 0.51 -5.82 -4.75
N LEU A 83 -0.15 -6.93 -4.47
CA LEU A 83 -0.98 -7.67 -5.42
C LEU A 83 -2.46 -7.47 -5.06
N GLU A 84 -3.20 -6.74 -5.90
CA GLU A 84 -4.59 -6.33 -5.67
C GLU A 84 -5.62 -7.16 -6.46
N GLY A 85 -5.16 -8.11 -7.23
CA GLY A 85 -6.02 -8.98 -8.03
C GLY A 85 -6.33 -10.30 -7.35
N THR A 86 -6.56 -11.32 -8.20
CA THR A 86 -6.88 -12.70 -7.80
C THR A 86 -5.69 -13.64 -7.97
N GLU A 87 -4.47 -13.09 -7.82
CA GLU A 87 -3.23 -13.85 -7.93
C GLU A 87 -3.24 -15.04 -6.96
N SER A 88 -2.85 -16.21 -7.47
CA SER A 88 -2.88 -17.45 -6.70
C SER A 88 -1.79 -17.50 -5.61
N GLU A 89 -1.97 -18.36 -4.62
CA GLU A 89 -0.96 -18.62 -3.60
C GLU A 89 0.36 -19.18 -4.17
N GLU A 90 0.29 -19.93 -5.28
CA GLU A 90 1.46 -20.38 -6.00
C GLU A 90 2.22 -19.20 -6.61
N TYR A 91 1.51 -18.30 -7.29
CA TYR A 91 2.09 -17.06 -7.83
C TYR A 91 2.83 -16.26 -6.74
N ILE A 92 2.21 -16.09 -5.57
CA ILE A 92 2.80 -15.36 -4.44
C ILE A 92 4.08 -16.05 -3.94
N ARG A 93 4.03 -17.38 -3.72
CA ARG A 93 5.18 -18.16 -3.25
C ARG A 93 6.34 -18.13 -4.22
N ASP A 94 6.05 -18.35 -5.51
CA ASP A 94 7.08 -18.34 -6.55
C ASP A 94 7.75 -16.98 -6.65
N LEU A 95 6.97 -15.90 -6.59
CA LEU A 95 7.51 -14.56 -6.62
C LEU A 95 8.46 -14.30 -5.44
N MET A 96 8.07 -14.71 -4.23
CA MET A 96 8.89 -14.56 -3.02
C MET A 96 10.15 -15.41 -3.09
N VAL A 97 10.05 -16.67 -3.52
CA VAL A 97 11.19 -17.60 -3.62
C VAL A 97 12.20 -17.14 -4.66
N LEU A 98 11.74 -16.73 -5.85
CA LEU A 98 12.61 -16.35 -6.96
C LEU A 98 13.27 -14.98 -6.78
N THR A 99 12.64 -14.09 -6.02
CA THR A 99 13.15 -12.72 -5.86
C THR A 99 13.72 -12.43 -4.47
N GLY A 100 13.35 -13.20 -3.46
CA GLY A 100 13.66 -12.91 -2.05
C GLY A 100 12.95 -11.65 -1.54
N LYS A 101 11.94 -11.13 -2.26
CA LYS A 101 11.27 -9.87 -1.94
C LYS A 101 9.96 -10.09 -1.19
N GLN A 102 9.57 -9.09 -0.41
CA GLN A 102 8.32 -9.12 0.34
C GLN A 102 7.11 -8.81 -0.56
N VAL A 103 5.99 -9.43 -0.22
CA VAL A 103 4.72 -9.29 -0.92
C VAL A 103 3.64 -8.81 0.06
N ILE A 104 2.89 -7.80 -0.35
CA ILE A 104 1.64 -7.36 0.28
C ILE A 104 0.49 -7.94 -0.55
N LYS A 105 -0.48 -8.59 0.08
CA LYS A 105 -1.71 -9.05 -0.60
C LYS A 105 -2.87 -8.15 -0.23
N GLY A 106 -3.42 -7.49 -1.23
CA GLY A 106 -4.66 -6.74 -1.11
C GLY A 106 -5.86 -7.66 -0.99
N CYS A 107 -6.75 -7.34 -0.09
CA CYS A 107 -7.91 -8.12 0.28
C CYS A 107 -9.15 -7.23 0.31
N ASN A 108 -10.12 -7.55 -0.53
CA ASN A 108 -11.39 -6.84 -0.54
C ASN A 108 -12.31 -7.45 0.53
N VAL A 109 -12.73 -6.63 1.48
CA VAL A 109 -13.71 -7.00 2.50
C VAL A 109 -15.10 -6.63 1.98
N THR A 110 -15.92 -7.64 1.69
CA THR A 110 -17.27 -7.45 1.15
C THR A 110 -18.38 -7.81 2.14
N GLY A 111 -18.01 -8.20 3.36
CA GLY A 111 -18.95 -8.61 4.40
C GLY A 111 -18.29 -8.75 5.77
N PRO A 112 -19.06 -9.08 6.81
CA PRO A 112 -18.56 -9.21 8.18
C PRO A 112 -17.62 -10.40 8.37
N GLU A 113 -17.61 -11.34 7.43
CA GLU A 113 -16.68 -12.48 7.44
C GLU A 113 -15.45 -12.13 6.61
N VAL A 114 -14.32 -11.94 7.27
CA VAL A 114 -13.03 -11.87 6.58
C VAL A 114 -12.70 -13.27 6.06
N PRO A 115 -12.50 -13.44 4.74
CA PRO A 115 -12.27 -14.78 4.18
C PRO A 115 -11.08 -15.47 4.86
N THR A 116 -11.30 -16.68 5.36
CA THR A 116 -10.24 -17.47 6.04
C THR A 116 -9.04 -17.77 5.14
N GLN A 117 -9.21 -17.72 3.83
CA GLN A 117 -8.11 -17.84 2.85
C GLN A 117 -7.09 -16.71 2.98
N VAL A 118 -7.56 -15.50 3.34
CA VAL A 118 -6.71 -14.32 3.54
C VAL A 118 -5.75 -14.52 4.71
N GLU A 119 -6.22 -15.16 5.77
CA GLU A 119 -5.39 -15.51 6.94
C GLU A 119 -4.28 -16.51 6.63
N ARG A 120 -4.44 -17.32 5.57
CA ARG A 120 -3.52 -18.40 5.19
C ARG A 120 -2.58 -18.05 4.04
N THR A 121 -2.67 -16.85 3.48
CA THR A 121 -1.80 -16.47 2.37
C THR A 121 -0.32 -16.49 2.77
N ALA A 122 0.53 -16.85 1.81
CA ALA A 122 1.99 -16.82 1.95
C ALA A 122 2.54 -15.37 2.00
N ALA A 123 1.78 -14.37 1.58
CA ALA A 123 2.22 -12.97 1.57
C ALA A 123 2.68 -12.51 2.97
N ASN A 124 3.67 -11.63 3.01
CA ASN A 124 4.23 -11.11 4.26
C ASN A 124 3.22 -10.23 5.01
N TYR A 125 2.44 -9.44 4.26
CA TYR A 125 1.46 -8.52 4.82
C TYR A 125 0.13 -8.63 4.09
N LEU A 126 -0.95 -8.39 4.85
CA LEU A 126 -2.30 -8.19 4.31
C LEU A 126 -2.56 -6.69 4.17
N LEU A 127 -3.32 -6.28 3.18
CA LEU A 127 -3.85 -4.93 3.07
C LEU A 127 -5.37 -5.01 2.87
N PHE A 128 -6.11 -4.37 3.77
CA PHE A 128 -7.56 -4.26 3.67
C PHE A 128 -7.93 -2.87 3.21
N SER A 129 -8.63 -2.80 2.07
CA SER A 129 -9.02 -1.53 1.46
C SER A 129 -10.53 -1.36 1.46
N SER A 130 -11.00 -0.26 2.05
CA SER A 130 -12.38 0.19 1.89
C SER A 130 -12.50 0.99 0.60
N LEU A 131 -13.31 0.51 -0.33
CA LEU A 131 -13.59 1.22 -1.57
C LEU A 131 -14.78 2.17 -1.36
N PRO A 132 -14.81 3.34 -1.99
CA PRO A 132 -15.94 4.27 -1.90
C PRO A 132 -17.28 3.63 -2.27
N GLU A 133 -17.27 2.72 -3.26
CA GLU A 133 -18.45 2.00 -3.75
C GLU A 133 -18.86 0.85 -2.84
N TYR A 134 -17.93 0.36 -2.01
CA TYR A 134 -18.12 -0.75 -1.08
C TYR A 134 -17.47 -0.41 0.26
N PRO A 135 -18.01 0.58 1.00
CA PRO A 135 -17.50 0.89 2.33
C PRO A 135 -17.81 -0.29 3.25
N PHE A 136 -16.80 -0.74 3.98
CA PHE A 136 -17.01 -1.76 5.01
C PHE A 136 -16.86 -1.18 6.41
N ASP A 137 -17.56 -1.80 7.36
CA ASP A 137 -17.38 -1.48 8.77
C ASP A 137 -16.01 -1.99 9.23
N TRP A 138 -15.16 -1.09 9.68
CA TRP A 138 -13.83 -1.43 10.20
C TRP A 138 -13.87 -2.41 11.37
N ALA A 139 -14.99 -2.50 12.10
CA ALA A 139 -15.19 -3.50 13.14
C ALA A 139 -15.04 -4.95 12.63
N TRP A 140 -15.25 -5.20 11.33
CA TRP A 140 -15.05 -6.53 10.75
C TRP A 140 -13.59 -6.98 10.78
N LEU A 141 -12.63 -6.05 10.89
CA LEU A 141 -11.20 -6.36 10.98
C LEU A 141 -10.74 -6.71 12.41
N GLU A 142 -11.55 -6.49 13.43
CA GLU A 142 -11.20 -6.81 14.84
C GLU A 142 -10.89 -8.31 15.05
N GLN A 143 -11.41 -9.18 14.18
CA GLN A 143 -11.16 -10.63 14.20
C GLN A 143 -9.84 -11.04 13.51
N VAL A 144 -9.18 -10.15 12.77
CA VAL A 144 -7.95 -10.44 12.03
C VAL A 144 -6.78 -10.54 13.00
N GLN A 145 -6.12 -11.70 13.03
CA GLN A 145 -5.03 -11.97 13.97
C GLN A 145 -3.64 -11.65 13.39
N ARG A 146 -3.52 -11.58 12.07
CA ARG A 146 -2.26 -11.27 11.39
C ARG A 146 -2.01 -9.76 11.34
N PRO A 147 -0.74 -9.31 11.32
CA PRO A 147 -0.42 -7.93 11.02
C PRO A 147 -0.99 -7.51 9.65
N TYR A 148 -1.71 -6.40 9.61
CA TYR A 148 -2.31 -5.89 8.38
C TYR A 148 -2.15 -4.38 8.22
N ILE A 149 -2.26 -3.94 7.00
CA ILE A 149 -2.27 -2.54 6.60
C ILE A 149 -3.73 -2.15 6.34
N LEU A 150 -4.20 -1.10 7.00
CA LEU A 150 -5.52 -0.52 6.72
C LEU A 150 -5.40 0.52 5.61
N SER A 151 -6.29 0.45 4.63
CA SER A 151 -6.37 1.37 3.49
C SER A 151 -7.81 1.83 3.25
N GLY A 152 -7.97 2.88 2.44
CA GLY A 152 -9.28 3.36 1.99
C GLY A 152 -9.71 4.65 2.67
N GLY A 153 -9.52 5.78 1.99
CA GLY A 153 -9.98 7.10 2.42
C GLY A 153 -9.39 7.64 3.72
N LEU A 154 -8.27 7.07 4.19
CA LEU A 154 -7.62 7.50 5.42
C LEU A 154 -7.05 8.91 5.30
N ASN A 155 -7.33 9.75 6.28
CA ASN A 155 -6.90 11.13 6.38
C ASN A 155 -6.66 11.53 7.85
N ALA A 156 -6.19 12.74 8.10
CA ALA A 156 -5.87 13.20 9.46
C ALA A 156 -7.07 13.18 10.44
N GLU A 157 -8.30 13.25 9.95
CA GLU A 157 -9.50 13.29 10.78
C GLU A 157 -9.92 11.89 11.27
N ASN A 158 -9.82 10.85 10.39
CA ASN A 158 -10.29 9.51 10.72
C ASN A 158 -9.19 8.56 11.21
N LEU A 159 -7.91 8.88 10.97
CA LEU A 159 -6.77 8.10 11.45
C LEU A 159 -6.77 7.85 12.96
N PRO A 160 -7.07 8.83 13.84
CA PRO A 160 -7.11 8.57 15.29
C PRO A 160 -8.07 7.46 15.66
N TYR A 161 -9.28 7.49 15.11
CA TYR A 161 -10.28 6.45 15.34
C TYR A 161 -9.82 5.08 14.82
N ALA A 162 -9.27 5.04 13.58
CA ALA A 162 -8.78 3.81 12.96
C ALA A 162 -7.66 3.16 13.78
N ILE A 163 -6.67 3.95 14.21
CA ILE A 163 -5.50 3.46 14.94
C ILE A 163 -5.90 2.98 16.33
N HIS A 164 -6.69 3.77 17.08
CA HIS A 164 -7.10 3.41 18.44
C HIS A 164 -8.03 2.22 18.50
N ARG A 165 -8.88 2.03 17.48
CA ARG A 165 -9.84 0.94 17.48
C ARG A 165 -9.26 -0.38 16.96
N LEU A 166 -8.49 -0.32 15.88
CA LEU A 166 -8.08 -1.51 15.13
C LEU A 166 -6.63 -1.91 15.38
N HIS A 167 -5.82 -1.02 15.93
CA HIS A 167 -4.39 -1.24 16.13
C HIS A 167 -3.70 -1.86 14.90
N PRO A 168 -3.91 -1.32 13.67
CA PRO A 168 -3.33 -1.90 12.48
C PRO A 168 -1.82 -1.83 12.55
N TRP A 169 -1.14 -2.84 11.97
CA TRP A 169 0.32 -2.80 11.84
C TRP A 169 0.79 -1.59 11.02
N GLY A 170 0.00 -1.20 10.02
CA GLY A 170 0.27 -0.01 9.21
C GLY A 170 -0.99 0.59 8.61
N VAL A 171 -0.85 1.80 8.09
CA VAL A 171 -1.89 2.54 7.35
C VAL A 171 -1.38 2.91 5.97
N ASP A 172 -2.25 2.84 4.96
CA ASP A 172 -1.95 3.21 3.57
C ASP A 172 -2.69 4.48 3.18
N LEU A 173 -1.94 5.56 3.00
CA LEU A 173 -2.42 6.89 2.67
C LEU A 173 -2.42 7.09 1.15
N SER A 174 -3.60 7.16 0.55
CA SER A 174 -3.75 7.37 -0.90
C SER A 174 -4.70 8.52 -1.19
N SER A 175 -5.97 8.25 -1.50
CA SER A 175 -6.95 9.28 -1.89
C SER A 175 -7.28 10.29 -0.80
N GLY A 176 -7.28 9.88 0.48
CA GLY A 176 -7.59 10.76 1.60
C GLY A 176 -6.58 11.89 1.84
N VAL A 177 -5.42 11.82 1.19
CA VAL A 177 -4.36 12.85 1.25
C VAL A 177 -4.13 13.52 -0.12
N GLU A 178 -5.16 13.52 -0.96
CA GLU A 178 -5.15 14.15 -2.29
C GLU A 178 -6.14 15.33 -2.35
N THR A 179 -5.83 16.31 -3.22
CA THR A 179 -6.75 17.34 -3.70
C THR A 179 -6.70 17.27 -5.22
N ASP A 180 -7.86 17.22 -5.88
CA ASP A 180 -7.98 17.08 -7.34
C ASP A 180 -7.12 15.94 -7.92
N CYS A 181 -7.13 14.79 -7.24
CA CYS A 181 -6.38 13.60 -7.62
C CYS A 181 -4.84 13.77 -7.61
N VAL A 182 -4.30 14.77 -6.94
CA VAL A 182 -2.86 15.03 -6.75
C VAL A 182 -2.54 14.99 -5.26
N LYS A 183 -1.37 14.48 -4.88
CA LYS A 183 -0.92 14.51 -3.49
C LYS A 183 -0.88 15.93 -2.98
N ASP A 184 -1.64 16.18 -1.92
CA ASP A 184 -1.70 17.47 -1.24
C ASP A 184 -0.66 17.49 -0.11
N PRO A 185 0.38 18.33 -0.20
CA PRO A 185 1.46 18.32 0.79
C PRO A 185 0.98 18.61 2.23
N GLU A 186 -0.03 19.45 2.41
CA GLU A 186 -0.54 19.79 3.74
C GLU A 186 -1.31 18.61 4.33
N LYS A 187 -2.18 17.96 3.54
CA LYS A 187 -2.90 16.76 3.96
C LYS A 187 -1.95 15.60 4.26
N VAL A 188 -0.91 15.42 3.44
CA VAL A 188 0.09 14.37 3.65
C VAL A 188 0.84 14.62 4.97
N ARG A 189 1.33 15.84 5.21
CA ARG A 189 2.03 16.18 6.47
C ARG A 189 1.14 15.97 7.68
N ALA A 190 -0.11 16.47 7.65
CA ALA A 190 -1.06 16.33 8.74
C ALA A 190 -1.35 14.87 9.05
N ALA A 191 -1.60 14.04 8.04
CA ALA A 191 -1.87 12.62 8.23
C ALA A 191 -0.65 11.86 8.81
N VAL A 192 0.56 12.14 8.30
CA VAL A 192 1.79 11.52 8.82
C VAL A 192 2.06 11.94 10.26
N GLU A 193 1.88 13.21 10.61
CA GLU A 193 2.03 13.72 11.98
C GLU A 193 1.08 13.01 12.96
N VAL A 194 -0.19 12.85 12.57
CA VAL A 194 -1.17 12.11 13.39
C VAL A 194 -0.70 10.69 13.67
N VAL A 195 -0.27 9.95 12.64
CA VAL A 195 0.18 8.56 12.82
C VAL A 195 1.43 8.50 13.70
N ARG A 196 2.39 9.39 13.50
CA ARG A 196 3.64 9.42 14.31
C ARG A 196 3.41 9.82 15.77
N THR A 197 2.36 10.59 16.04
CA THR A 197 2.00 11.01 17.41
C THR A 197 1.26 9.91 18.18
N LEU A 198 0.48 9.08 17.48
CA LEU A 198 -0.37 8.04 18.07
C LEU A 198 0.30 6.65 18.12
N GLY A 199 1.39 6.44 17.37
CA GLY A 199 2.05 5.15 17.18
C GLY A 199 3.20 4.83 18.13
#